data_b3ff0f94c4f2612d2a97ba3e1bcc20d2
#
_entry.id   b3ff0f94c4f2612d2a97ba3e1bcc20d2
#
_cell.length_a   1.000
_cell.length_b   1.000
_cell.length_c   1.000
_cell.angle_alpha   90.00
_cell.angle_beta   90.00
_cell.angle_gamma   90.00
#
_symmetry.space_group_name_H-M   'P 1'
#
loop_
_entity.id
_entity.type
_entity.pdbx_description
1 polymer ?
#
loop_
_entity_poly.entity_id
_entity_poly.type
_entity_poly.pdbx_seq_one_letter_code
_entity_poly.pdbx_strand_id
1 'polypeptide(L)'
;FGMRALEAQEDDEIKALWEEARNAESNEQQGICLVTGQRTDISRIHKGIKGVPGAQSSGAALVSFNAPAFESYGKEQSYNAPVGKYAEFAYTTALNYLLNQREYCFPLGDSMIVFWAESGKEEYQKTFMSWMNPQVDNQDEMKKLFGNLQRGIRVDVQDIQLNMEQKFYILCLAPNAARLSVRFFYQNSFGNIMENLSKHYQRMEIVKPAWVELDYLGIQKMLFETVNQKSKDKTPIPSMAAMVLNAVLQNNRYPATLYTDTLIRIRSEQGNITCGRAAIIKAVLMKNYNWKEGEKFMGLNEDCKETAYVLGRLFAVLEFIQREANPGINATIRDRYFNSACATPASVFPILIKLKNSHMKKIERESAGTKVYYEKLLTELIGKIELSEKMQGFPSRLSLEEQGKFMLGYYHQVQKRYEKKEEK
;
A
#
# COMPACT_ATOMS: atom_id res chain seq x y z
N PHE A 1 -36.16 24.55 -10.87
CA PHE A 1 -37.61 24.73 -10.77
C PHE A 1 -38.08 24.10 -9.47
N GLY A 2 -38.50 24.91 -8.47
CA GLY A 2 -39.08 24.41 -7.23
C GLY A 2 -40.58 24.63 -7.22
N MET A 3 -41.33 23.61 -6.88
CA MET A 3 -42.75 23.70 -6.56
C MET A 3 -42.94 23.24 -5.10
N ARG A 4 -43.68 24.03 -4.30
CA ARG A 4 -44.08 23.69 -2.94
C ARG A 4 -42.91 23.35 -1.99
N ALA A 5 -41.77 24.06 -2.06
CA ALA A 5 -40.56 23.83 -1.28
C ALA A 5 -39.82 22.52 -1.56
N LEU A 6 -40.21 21.75 -2.55
CA LEU A 6 -39.47 20.58 -3.06
C LEU A 6 -38.83 20.93 -4.42
N GLU A 7 -37.61 20.46 -4.64
CA GLU A 7 -37.01 20.51 -5.94
C GLU A 7 -37.71 19.49 -6.87
N ALA A 8 -37.87 19.82 -8.17
CA ALA A 8 -38.58 18.96 -9.11
C ALA A 8 -38.01 17.52 -9.18
N GLN A 9 -36.74 17.36 -8.92
CA GLN A 9 -36.04 16.06 -8.85
C GLN A 9 -36.36 15.25 -7.60
N GLU A 10 -37.00 15.85 -6.59
CA GLU A 10 -37.40 15.18 -5.35
C GLU A 10 -38.86 14.78 -5.34
N ASP A 11 -39.63 15.30 -6.32
CA ASP A 11 -41.05 15.01 -6.47
C ASP A 11 -41.26 13.64 -7.14
N ASP A 12 -41.97 12.74 -6.45
CA ASP A 12 -42.15 11.36 -6.90
C ASP A 12 -43.07 11.25 -8.14
N GLU A 13 -44.02 12.17 -8.30
CA GLU A 13 -44.86 12.21 -9.51
C GLU A 13 -44.07 12.65 -10.74
N ILE A 14 -43.17 13.64 -10.57
CA ILE A 14 -42.27 14.08 -11.65
C ILE A 14 -41.27 12.98 -11.99
N LYS A 15 -40.74 12.27 -11.02
CA LYS A 15 -39.87 11.11 -11.26
C LYS A 15 -40.59 10.02 -12.05
N ALA A 16 -41.82 9.67 -11.66
CA ALA A 16 -42.61 8.63 -12.33
C ALA A 16 -42.94 9.01 -13.76
N LEU A 17 -43.39 10.24 -14.01
CA LEU A 17 -43.68 10.77 -15.35
C LEU A 17 -42.44 10.80 -16.25
N TRP A 18 -41.29 11.16 -15.66
CA TRP A 18 -40.04 11.20 -16.41
C TRP A 18 -39.56 9.79 -16.78
N GLU A 19 -39.71 8.82 -15.87
CA GLU A 19 -39.42 7.41 -16.14
C GLU A 19 -40.35 6.82 -17.19
N GLU A 20 -41.67 7.13 -17.14
CA GLU A 20 -42.63 6.71 -18.12
C GLU A 20 -42.32 7.29 -19.51
N ALA A 21 -42.03 8.60 -19.61
CA ALA A 21 -41.64 9.24 -20.85
C ALA A 21 -40.41 8.64 -21.50
N ARG A 22 -39.41 8.31 -20.70
CA ARG A 22 -38.19 7.66 -21.20
C ARG A 22 -38.42 6.22 -21.68
N ASN A 23 -39.34 5.50 -21.07
CA ASN A 23 -39.69 4.14 -21.47
C ASN A 23 -40.59 4.09 -22.70
N ALA A 24 -41.32 5.18 -22.99
CA ALA A 24 -42.23 5.27 -24.14
C ALA A 24 -41.54 5.49 -25.51
N GLU A 25 -40.29 5.98 -25.53
CA GLU A 25 -39.55 6.27 -26.77
C GLU A 25 -38.67 5.08 -27.21
N SER A 26 -39.23 3.96 -27.68
CA SER A 26 -38.34 2.94 -28.22
C SER A 26 -38.85 2.13 -29.39
N ASN A 27 -38.02 2.13 -30.43
CA ASN A 27 -37.96 1.17 -31.51
C ASN A 27 -36.80 0.18 -31.36
N GLU A 28 -36.29 -0.04 -30.13
CA GLU A 28 -35.12 -0.87 -29.89
C GLU A 28 -35.51 -2.31 -29.53
N GLN A 29 -34.54 -3.22 -29.65
CA GLN A 29 -34.73 -4.63 -29.36
C GLN A 29 -35.01 -4.84 -27.86
N GLN A 30 -36.14 -5.49 -27.55
CA GLN A 30 -36.50 -5.87 -26.19
C GLN A 30 -35.77 -7.13 -25.74
N GLY A 31 -35.37 -7.16 -24.47
CA GLY A 31 -34.70 -8.28 -23.84
C GLY A 31 -34.79 -8.27 -22.31
N ILE A 32 -34.26 -9.28 -21.67
CA ILE A 32 -34.15 -9.31 -20.20
C ILE A 32 -32.88 -8.53 -19.80
N CYS A 33 -33.09 -7.47 -19.02
CA CYS A 33 -31.97 -6.68 -18.48
C CYS A 33 -31.17 -7.50 -17.47
N LEU A 34 -29.86 -7.60 -17.65
CA LEU A 34 -28.95 -8.33 -16.73
C LEU A 34 -28.88 -7.67 -15.35
N VAL A 35 -29.20 -6.39 -15.22
CA VAL A 35 -29.14 -5.66 -13.96
C VAL A 35 -30.44 -5.80 -13.16
N THR A 36 -31.58 -5.62 -13.80
CA THR A 36 -32.89 -5.58 -13.13
C THR A 36 -33.65 -6.90 -13.18
N GLY A 37 -33.29 -7.80 -14.09
CA GLY A 37 -34.03 -9.04 -14.36
C GLY A 37 -35.35 -8.83 -15.09
N GLN A 38 -35.71 -7.60 -15.44
CA GLN A 38 -36.98 -7.26 -16.09
C GLN A 38 -36.83 -7.23 -17.62
N ARG A 39 -37.92 -7.52 -18.30
CA ARG A 39 -38.01 -7.34 -19.76
C ARG A 39 -38.20 -5.87 -20.07
N THR A 40 -37.28 -5.31 -20.86
CA THR A 40 -37.23 -3.89 -21.19
C THR A 40 -36.50 -3.66 -22.52
N ASP A 41 -36.50 -2.45 -22.99
CA ASP A 41 -35.70 -2.03 -24.14
C ASP A 41 -34.23 -2.02 -23.78
N ILE A 42 -33.41 -2.71 -24.57
CA ILE A 42 -31.96 -2.85 -24.32
C ILE A 42 -31.21 -1.69 -24.95
N SER A 43 -30.36 -1.07 -24.20
CA SER A 43 -29.46 -0.02 -24.69
C SER A 43 -28.41 -0.61 -25.63
N ARG A 44 -28.44 -0.19 -26.89
CA ARG A 44 -27.48 -0.66 -27.90
C ARG A 44 -26.08 -0.12 -27.66
N ILE A 45 -25.96 1.14 -27.23
CA ILE A 45 -24.69 1.81 -26.95
C ILE A 45 -24.79 2.49 -25.59
N HIS A 46 -23.87 2.18 -24.70
CA HIS A 46 -23.84 2.81 -23.38
C HIS A 46 -23.10 4.14 -23.42
N LYS A 47 -23.55 5.10 -22.63
CA LYS A 47 -22.88 6.39 -22.50
C LYS A 47 -21.47 6.24 -21.93
N GLY A 48 -20.55 7.07 -22.42
CA GLY A 48 -19.19 7.13 -21.95
C GLY A 48 -19.09 7.68 -20.53
N ILE A 49 -18.20 7.10 -19.75
CA ILE A 49 -17.83 7.54 -18.41
C ILE A 49 -16.57 8.40 -18.52
N LYS A 50 -16.62 9.60 -17.95
CA LYS A 50 -15.55 10.60 -17.99
C LYS A 50 -14.79 10.65 -16.65
N GLY A 51 -13.64 11.31 -16.64
CA GLY A 51 -12.91 11.57 -15.38
C GLY A 51 -11.93 10.49 -14.95
N VAL A 52 -11.77 9.38 -15.70
CA VAL A 52 -10.75 8.37 -15.43
C VAL A 52 -9.45 8.76 -16.13
N PRO A 53 -8.34 8.99 -15.40
CA PRO A 53 -7.06 9.37 -16.00
C PRO A 53 -6.55 8.36 -17.02
N GLY A 54 -6.04 8.83 -18.16
CA GLY A 54 -5.55 7.98 -19.25
C GLY A 54 -6.63 7.34 -20.12
N ALA A 55 -7.93 7.49 -19.79
CA ALA A 55 -9.03 7.09 -20.64
C ALA A 55 -9.36 8.20 -21.67
N GLN A 56 -10.19 7.87 -22.66
CA GLN A 56 -10.62 8.80 -23.68
C GLN A 56 -11.39 9.99 -23.05
N SER A 57 -11.00 11.21 -23.39
CA SER A 57 -11.54 12.44 -22.77
C SER A 57 -13.03 12.67 -23.05
N SER A 58 -13.52 12.22 -24.23
CA SER A 58 -14.95 12.25 -24.57
C SER A 58 -15.80 11.29 -23.76
N GLY A 59 -15.17 10.36 -23.04
CA GLY A 59 -15.76 9.30 -22.24
C GLY A 59 -15.39 7.92 -22.78
N ALA A 60 -15.12 7.00 -21.86
CA ALA A 60 -14.81 5.59 -22.13
C ALA A 60 -15.96 4.70 -21.68
N ALA A 61 -16.32 3.70 -22.46
CA ALA A 61 -17.45 2.84 -22.14
C ALA A 61 -17.08 1.75 -21.13
N LEU A 62 -17.93 1.51 -20.16
CA LEU A 62 -17.79 0.36 -19.24
C LEU A 62 -18.24 -0.94 -19.90
N VAL A 63 -19.36 -0.89 -20.66
CA VAL A 63 -19.89 -1.99 -21.47
C VAL A 63 -19.83 -1.59 -22.92
N SER A 64 -19.05 -2.31 -23.75
CA SER A 64 -18.89 -1.99 -25.18
C SER A 64 -18.40 -3.20 -25.96
N PHE A 65 -19.03 -3.45 -27.10
CA PHE A 65 -18.73 -4.49 -28.07
C PHE A 65 -18.60 -3.85 -29.46
N ASN A 66 -17.52 -3.12 -29.67
CA ASN A 66 -17.32 -2.24 -30.83
C ASN A 66 -16.50 -2.88 -31.96
N ALA A 67 -16.32 -4.20 -31.92
CA ALA A 67 -15.66 -4.97 -32.99
C ALA A 67 -16.29 -6.36 -33.14
N PRO A 68 -16.34 -6.91 -34.36
CA PRO A 68 -16.93 -8.24 -34.62
C PRO A 68 -16.33 -9.36 -33.74
N ALA A 69 -15.05 -9.24 -33.38
CA ALA A 69 -14.39 -10.20 -32.49
C ALA A 69 -14.98 -10.27 -31.08
N PHE A 70 -15.77 -9.30 -30.65
CA PHE A 70 -16.45 -9.26 -29.36
C PHE A 70 -17.90 -9.71 -29.43
N GLU A 71 -18.42 -9.96 -30.64
CA GLU A 71 -19.80 -10.33 -30.88
C GLU A 71 -19.96 -11.85 -30.87
N SER A 72 -21.08 -12.35 -30.37
CA SER A 72 -21.40 -13.77 -30.27
C SER A 72 -22.87 -14.03 -30.57
N TYR A 73 -23.18 -15.20 -31.10
CA TYR A 73 -24.56 -15.65 -31.39
C TYR A 73 -25.37 -14.68 -32.27
N GLY A 74 -24.70 -13.98 -33.20
CA GLY A 74 -25.36 -13.02 -34.09
C GLY A 74 -25.88 -11.75 -33.38
N LYS A 75 -25.40 -11.48 -32.17
CA LYS A 75 -25.78 -10.25 -31.45
C LYS A 75 -24.73 -9.18 -31.68
N GLU A 76 -25.20 -8.02 -32.06
CA GLU A 76 -24.37 -6.84 -32.29
C GLU A 76 -24.23 -5.97 -31.02
N GLN A 77 -23.10 -5.33 -30.85
CA GLN A 77 -22.85 -4.34 -29.81
C GLN A 77 -23.31 -4.78 -28.42
N SER A 78 -23.93 -3.88 -27.61
CA SER A 78 -24.31 -4.20 -26.23
C SER A 78 -25.46 -5.19 -26.08
N TYR A 79 -26.04 -5.66 -27.18
CA TYR A 79 -26.97 -6.81 -27.15
C TYR A 79 -26.27 -8.10 -26.71
N ASN A 80 -24.93 -8.16 -26.78
CA ASN A 80 -24.11 -9.26 -26.22
C ASN A 80 -24.12 -9.29 -24.68
N ALA A 81 -24.36 -8.14 -24.02
CA ALA A 81 -24.57 -8.01 -22.57
C ALA A 81 -25.79 -7.08 -22.35
N PRO A 82 -27.00 -7.62 -22.47
CA PRO A 82 -28.22 -6.78 -22.53
C PRO A 82 -28.46 -6.06 -21.19
N VAL A 83 -28.38 -4.75 -21.22
CA VAL A 83 -28.70 -3.84 -20.12
C VAL A 83 -29.79 -2.90 -20.57
N GLY A 84 -30.87 -2.80 -19.80
CA GLY A 84 -31.98 -1.92 -20.11
C GLY A 84 -31.60 -0.44 -20.11
N LYS A 85 -32.28 0.37 -20.90
CA LYS A 85 -32.04 1.82 -21.03
C LYS A 85 -32.01 2.55 -19.69
N TYR A 86 -32.94 2.21 -18.78
CA TYR A 86 -32.97 2.79 -17.44
C TYR A 86 -31.73 2.44 -16.64
N ALA A 87 -31.36 1.16 -16.59
CA ALA A 87 -30.18 0.70 -15.85
C ALA A 87 -28.89 1.30 -16.43
N GLU A 88 -28.77 1.40 -17.76
CA GLU A 88 -27.65 2.06 -18.43
C GLU A 88 -27.55 3.53 -18.03
N PHE A 89 -28.66 4.25 -18.12
CA PHE A 89 -28.71 5.65 -17.72
C PHE A 89 -28.34 5.83 -16.23
N ALA A 90 -28.91 4.99 -15.36
CA ALA A 90 -28.70 5.09 -13.91
C ALA A 90 -27.22 4.93 -13.56
N TYR A 91 -26.56 3.84 -14.01
CA TYR A 91 -25.16 3.62 -13.64
C TYR A 91 -24.20 4.60 -14.30
N THR A 92 -24.44 5.00 -15.56
CA THR A 92 -23.56 5.96 -16.24
C THR A 92 -23.67 7.35 -15.64
N THR A 93 -24.88 7.76 -15.24
CA THR A 93 -25.12 9.05 -14.57
C THR A 93 -24.50 9.06 -13.20
N ALA A 94 -24.72 8.00 -12.39
CA ALA A 94 -24.14 7.88 -11.05
C ALA A 94 -22.61 7.91 -11.09
N LEU A 95 -21.98 7.13 -11.96
CA LEU A 95 -20.52 7.12 -12.08
C LEU A 95 -19.95 8.46 -12.55
N ASN A 96 -20.57 9.10 -13.54
CA ASN A 96 -20.15 10.42 -14.00
C ASN A 96 -20.30 11.48 -12.89
N TYR A 97 -21.35 11.38 -12.06
CA TYR A 97 -21.54 12.26 -10.91
C TYR A 97 -20.43 12.04 -9.88
N LEU A 98 -20.20 10.81 -9.43
CA LEU A 98 -19.19 10.48 -8.42
C LEU A 98 -17.77 10.85 -8.89
N LEU A 99 -17.44 10.60 -10.15
CA LEU A 99 -16.14 10.93 -10.73
C LEU A 99 -15.90 12.44 -10.89
N ASN A 100 -16.96 13.24 -10.92
CA ASN A 100 -16.86 14.70 -10.98
C ASN A 100 -16.73 15.35 -9.59
N GLN A 101 -16.90 14.59 -8.52
CA GLN A 101 -16.82 15.06 -7.13
C GLN A 101 -15.56 14.53 -6.46
N ARG A 102 -14.69 15.42 -6.01
CA ARG A 102 -13.40 15.05 -5.38
C ARG A 102 -13.56 14.28 -4.07
N GLU A 103 -14.69 14.41 -3.42
CA GLU A 103 -15.03 13.74 -2.16
C GLU A 103 -15.31 12.24 -2.34
N TYR A 104 -15.62 11.81 -3.56
CA TYR A 104 -16.02 10.44 -3.89
C TYR A 104 -14.97 9.67 -4.70
N CYS A 105 -13.89 10.31 -5.12
CA CYS A 105 -12.86 9.64 -5.91
C CYS A 105 -11.47 10.22 -5.73
N PHE A 106 -10.46 9.38 -5.95
CA PHE A 106 -9.06 9.81 -6.04
C PHE A 106 -8.27 8.94 -7.01
N PRO A 107 -7.25 9.49 -7.68
CA PRO A 107 -6.35 8.70 -8.52
C PRO A 107 -5.35 7.90 -7.67
N LEU A 108 -5.10 6.65 -8.05
CA LEU A 108 -4.10 5.79 -7.44
C LEU A 108 -3.39 4.95 -8.51
N GLY A 109 -2.12 5.24 -8.77
CA GLY A 109 -1.38 4.64 -9.87
C GLY A 109 -2.00 5.02 -11.23
N ASP A 110 -2.36 4.02 -12.03
CA ASP A 110 -3.07 4.17 -13.31
C ASP A 110 -4.59 4.16 -13.18
N SER A 111 -5.10 4.03 -11.96
CA SER A 111 -6.50 3.76 -11.69
C SER A 111 -7.18 4.95 -11.02
N MET A 112 -8.49 5.02 -11.13
CA MET A 112 -9.37 5.89 -10.36
C MET A 112 -10.15 5.06 -9.36
N ILE A 113 -10.04 5.42 -8.09
CA ILE A 113 -10.80 4.80 -7.01
C ILE A 113 -12.05 5.65 -6.78
N VAL A 114 -13.21 5.03 -6.88
CA VAL A 114 -14.53 5.64 -6.60
C VAL A 114 -15.11 4.94 -5.38
N PHE A 115 -15.67 5.68 -4.44
CA PHE A 115 -16.18 5.10 -3.20
C PHE A 115 -17.37 5.89 -2.66
N TRP A 116 -18.29 5.19 -1.97
CA TRP A 116 -19.48 5.82 -1.39
C TRP A 116 -20.07 4.96 -0.27
N ALA A 117 -20.75 5.61 0.67
CA ALA A 117 -21.61 4.95 1.64
C ALA A 117 -23.03 4.77 1.08
N GLU A 118 -23.72 3.67 1.41
CA GLU A 118 -25.11 3.43 0.99
C GLU A 118 -26.06 4.55 1.43
N SER A 119 -25.81 5.16 2.59
CA SER A 119 -26.59 6.29 3.11
C SER A 119 -26.35 7.61 2.40
N GLY A 120 -25.33 7.72 1.56
CA GLY A 120 -24.93 8.98 0.91
C GLY A 120 -24.31 10.03 1.85
N LYS A 121 -24.14 9.74 3.15
CA LYS A 121 -23.57 10.71 4.11
C LYS A 121 -22.07 10.93 3.86
N GLU A 122 -21.68 12.20 3.71
CA GLU A 122 -20.33 12.61 3.32
C GLU A 122 -19.25 12.28 4.38
N GLU A 123 -19.62 12.14 5.64
CA GLU A 123 -18.68 11.89 6.72
C GLU A 123 -17.92 10.58 6.54
N TYR A 124 -18.57 9.55 5.96
CA TYR A 124 -17.90 8.29 5.64
C TYR A 124 -16.84 8.45 4.56
N GLN A 125 -17.15 9.21 3.50
CA GLN A 125 -16.21 9.46 2.40
C GLN A 125 -15.03 10.31 2.88
N LYS A 126 -15.28 11.37 3.65
CA LYS A 126 -14.22 12.23 4.23
C LYS A 126 -13.28 11.42 5.13
N THR A 127 -13.84 10.57 5.99
CA THR A 127 -13.04 9.71 6.88
C THR A 127 -12.21 8.72 6.07
N PHE A 128 -12.81 8.02 5.11
CA PHE A 128 -12.09 7.07 4.25
C PHE A 128 -10.95 7.75 3.48
N MET A 129 -11.21 8.91 2.87
CA MET A 129 -10.21 9.68 2.14
C MET A 129 -9.03 10.10 3.03
N SER A 130 -9.32 10.60 4.23
CA SER A 130 -8.30 10.99 5.22
C SER A 130 -7.36 9.82 5.55
N TRP A 131 -7.90 8.62 5.71
CA TRP A 131 -7.10 7.43 6.02
C TRP A 131 -6.35 6.86 4.82
N MET A 132 -6.88 7.06 3.62
CA MET A 132 -6.17 6.66 2.40
C MET A 132 -4.99 7.57 2.07
N ASN A 133 -5.03 8.83 2.51
CA ASN A 133 -3.98 9.82 2.28
C ASN A 133 -3.56 10.52 3.59
N PRO A 134 -2.82 9.83 4.49
CA PRO A 134 -2.35 10.40 5.74
C PRO A 134 -1.51 11.67 5.50
N GLN A 135 -1.83 12.72 6.24
CA GLN A 135 -1.12 13.99 6.27
C GLN A 135 -0.60 14.23 7.69
N VAL A 136 0.29 15.21 7.87
CA VAL A 136 0.87 15.50 9.19
C VAL A 136 -0.19 15.94 10.20
N ASP A 137 -1.17 16.69 9.75
CA ASP A 137 -2.23 17.28 10.58
C ASP A 137 -3.33 16.30 11.01
N ASN A 138 -3.51 15.16 10.31
CA ASN A 138 -4.56 14.18 10.63
C ASN A 138 -4.06 12.93 11.38
N GLN A 139 -2.77 12.80 11.65
CA GLN A 139 -2.19 11.56 12.22
C GLN A 139 -2.61 11.32 13.67
N ASP A 140 -2.74 12.36 14.47
CA ASP A 140 -3.19 12.24 15.86
C ASP A 140 -4.64 11.76 15.94
N GLU A 141 -5.49 12.25 15.04
CA GLU A 141 -6.87 11.78 14.91
C GLU A 141 -6.89 10.32 14.46
N MET A 142 -6.14 9.95 13.45
CA MET A 142 -5.99 8.56 12.99
C MET A 142 -5.53 7.64 14.12
N LYS A 143 -4.55 8.05 14.91
CA LYS A 143 -4.02 7.27 16.04
C LYS A 143 -5.07 7.04 17.13
N LYS A 144 -5.86 8.04 17.46
CA LYS A 144 -6.99 7.91 18.39
C LYS A 144 -8.05 6.94 17.86
N LEU A 145 -8.42 7.07 16.60
CA LEU A 145 -9.41 6.23 15.95
C LEU A 145 -8.96 4.77 15.88
N PHE A 146 -7.70 4.51 15.51
CA PHE A 146 -7.13 3.15 15.55
C PHE A 146 -7.13 2.55 16.95
N GLY A 147 -6.75 3.33 17.96
CA GLY A 147 -6.80 2.89 19.35
C GLY A 147 -8.22 2.59 19.84
N ASN A 148 -9.21 3.31 19.37
CA ASN A 148 -10.62 3.06 19.70
C ASN A 148 -11.14 1.79 19.00
N LEU A 149 -10.86 1.62 17.72
CA LEU A 149 -11.23 0.42 16.96
C LEU A 149 -10.67 -0.86 17.60
N GLN A 150 -9.41 -0.84 18.03
CA GLN A 150 -8.77 -1.98 18.69
C GLN A 150 -9.43 -2.38 20.01
N ARG A 151 -9.94 -1.39 20.73
CA ARG A 151 -10.61 -1.59 22.03
C ARG A 151 -12.10 -1.87 21.89
N GLY A 152 -12.64 -1.93 20.65
CA GLY A 152 -14.08 -2.05 20.41
C GLY A 152 -14.88 -0.83 20.89
N ILE A 153 -14.22 0.31 21.07
CA ILE A 153 -14.85 1.57 21.49
C ILE A 153 -15.49 2.22 20.26
N ARG A 154 -16.61 2.90 20.47
CA ARG A 154 -17.30 3.66 19.43
C ARG A 154 -16.38 4.67 18.78
N VAL A 155 -16.52 4.81 17.47
CA VAL A 155 -15.72 5.74 16.66
C VAL A 155 -16.57 6.97 16.38
N ASP A 156 -16.17 8.09 16.95
CA ASP A 156 -16.72 9.41 16.66
C ASP A 156 -15.69 10.18 15.83
N VAL A 157 -16.12 10.72 14.72
CA VAL A 157 -15.31 11.56 13.85
C VAL A 157 -15.91 12.96 13.84
N GLN A 158 -15.18 13.97 14.28
CA GLN A 158 -15.65 15.35 14.40
C GLN A 158 -17.00 15.46 15.14
N ASP A 159 -17.12 14.77 16.26
CA ASP A 159 -18.34 14.67 17.09
C ASP A 159 -19.55 13.99 16.42
N ILE A 160 -19.36 13.36 15.27
CA ILE A 160 -20.41 12.60 14.56
C ILE A 160 -20.20 11.12 14.80
N GLN A 161 -21.19 10.46 15.36
CA GLN A 161 -21.18 9.00 15.55
C GLN A 161 -21.40 8.30 14.21
N LEU A 162 -20.38 7.58 13.72
CA LEU A 162 -20.47 6.76 12.54
C LEU A 162 -21.06 5.38 12.86
N ASN A 163 -22.03 4.94 12.05
CA ASN A 163 -22.51 3.58 12.10
C ASN A 163 -21.51 2.65 11.40
N MET A 164 -20.84 1.79 12.16
CA MET A 164 -19.83 0.88 11.63
C MET A 164 -20.39 -0.24 10.76
N GLU A 165 -21.68 -0.55 10.87
CA GLU A 165 -22.39 -1.54 10.04
C GLU A 165 -22.87 -0.93 8.70
N GLN A 166 -22.68 0.39 8.49
CA GLN A 166 -23.02 1.04 7.25
C GLN A 166 -22.28 0.39 6.08
N LYS A 167 -23.01 -0.05 5.05
CA LYS A 167 -22.41 -0.57 3.83
C LYS A 167 -21.64 0.52 3.11
N PHE A 168 -20.43 0.19 2.72
CA PHE A 168 -19.52 1.06 2.00
C PHE A 168 -18.97 0.34 0.76
N TYR A 169 -18.93 1.05 -0.34
CA TYR A 169 -18.60 0.53 -1.66
C TYR A 169 -17.33 1.18 -2.19
N ILE A 170 -16.47 0.38 -2.82
CA ILE A 170 -15.23 0.85 -3.43
C ILE A 170 -15.09 0.20 -4.81
N LEU A 171 -14.99 1.04 -5.83
CA LEU A 171 -14.84 0.64 -7.23
C LEU A 171 -13.50 1.17 -7.77
N CYS A 172 -12.69 0.28 -8.31
CA CYS A 172 -11.43 0.63 -8.95
C CYS A 172 -11.55 0.52 -10.46
N LEU A 173 -11.46 1.65 -11.14
CA LEU A 173 -11.52 1.78 -12.59
C LEU A 173 -10.16 2.09 -13.17
N ALA A 174 -9.77 1.42 -14.24
CA ALA A 174 -8.54 1.71 -14.98
C ALA A 174 -8.84 1.96 -16.45
N PRO A 175 -8.04 2.79 -17.13
CA PRO A 175 -8.18 3.04 -18.56
C PRO A 175 -7.83 1.79 -19.38
N ASN A 176 -8.58 1.54 -20.44
CA ASN A 176 -8.32 0.51 -21.42
C ASN A 176 -8.70 1.02 -22.82
N ALA A 177 -7.91 1.94 -23.37
CA ALA A 177 -8.18 2.66 -24.60
C ALA A 177 -9.56 3.37 -24.55
N ALA A 178 -10.49 3.03 -25.45
CA ALA A 178 -11.85 3.58 -25.50
C ALA A 178 -12.81 2.97 -24.47
N ARG A 179 -12.31 2.07 -23.61
CA ARG A 179 -13.09 1.36 -22.59
C ARG A 179 -12.51 1.56 -21.21
N LEU A 180 -13.27 1.20 -20.17
CA LEU A 180 -12.83 1.10 -18.81
C LEU A 180 -12.72 -0.37 -18.39
N SER A 181 -11.71 -0.67 -17.59
CA SER A 181 -11.55 -1.95 -16.94
C SER A 181 -11.87 -1.81 -15.45
N VAL A 182 -12.75 -2.66 -14.93
CA VAL A 182 -12.95 -2.79 -13.49
C VAL A 182 -11.84 -3.66 -12.95
N ARG A 183 -10.92 -3.08 -12.18
CA ARG A 183 -9.84 -3.83 -11.51
C ARG A 183 -10.37 -4.63 -10.34
N PHE A 184 -11.24 -4.02 -9.54
CA PHE A 184 -12.01 -4.69 -8.50
C PHE A 184 -13.23 -3.84 -8.11
N PHE A 185 -14.22 -4.52 -7.56
CA PHE A 185 -15.34 -3.93 -6.83
C PHE A 185 -15.38 -4.58 -5.45
N TYR A 186 -15.44 -3.76 -4.41
CA TYR A 186 -15.46 -4.23 -3.04
C TYR A 186 -16.59 -3.59 -2.26
N GLN A 187 -17.33 -4.41 -1.53
CA GLN A 187 -18.41 -3.99 -0.63
C GLN A 187 -18.19 -4.64 0.72
N ASN A 188 -18.25 -3.86 1.78
CA ASN A 188 -18.23 -4.36 3.15
C ASN A 188 -18.86 -3.33 4.09
N SER A 189 -19.00 -3.66 5.38
CA SER A 189 -19.32 -2.66 6.39
C SER A 189 -18.16 -1.66 6.52
N PHE A 190 -18.48 -0.41 6.78
CA PHE A 190 -17.48 0.64 6.97
C PHE A 190 -16.50 0.27 8.09
N GLY A 191 -16.99 -0.30 9.19
CA GLY A 191 -16.18 -0.77 10.31
C GLY A 191 -15.13 -1.79 9.90
N ASN A 192 -15.49 -2.82 9.12
CA ASN A 192 -14.54 -3.82 8.63
C ASN A 192 -13.46 -3.22 7.75
N ILE A 193 -13.83 -2.27 6.88
CA ILE A 193 -12.87 -1.57 6.02
C ILE A 193 -11.87 -0.79 6.87
N MET A 194 -12.35 -0.04 7.86
CA MET A 194 -11.51 0.76 8.73
C MET A 194 -10.62 -0.11 9.64
N GLU A 195 -11.12 -1.24 10.12
CA GLU A 195 -10.33 -2.22 10.87
C GLU A 195 -9.20 -2.81 10.01
N ASN A 196 -9.47 -3.15 8.76
CA ASN A 196 -8.46 -3.69 7.86
C ASN A 196 -7.37 -2.66 7.51
N LEU A 197 -7.75 -1.39 7.32
CA LEU A 197 -6.82 -0.27 7.18
C LEU A 197 -5.97 -0.09 8.44
N SER A 198 -6.57 -0.12 9.62
CA SER A 198 -5.86 -0.05 10.89
C SER A 198 -4.82 -1.17 11.02
N LYS A 199 -5.20 -2.42 10.74
CA LYS A 199 -4.28 -3.57 10.73
C LYS A 199 -3.14 -3.40 9.73
N HIS A 200 -3.40 -2.77 8.58
CA HIS A 200 -2.36 -2.46 7.61
C HIS A 200 -1.34 -1.47 8.19
N TYR A 201 -1.81 -0.36 8.75
CA TYR A 201 -0.92 0.66 9.31
C TYR A 201 -0.11 0.13 10.50
N GLN A 202 -0.69 -0.70 11.37
CA GLN A 202 0.05 -1.37 12.45
C GLN A 202 1.20 -2.24 11.93
N ARG A 203 0.95 -3.01 10.88
CA ARG A 203 2.02 -3.81 10.25
C ARG A 203 3.12 -2.94 9.66
N MET A 204 2.79 -1.73 9.21
CA MET A 204 3.73 -0.75 8.65
C MET A 204 4.48 0.06 9.71
N GLU A 205 4.03 0.06 10.97
CA GLU A 205 4.65 0.84 12.04
C GLU A 205 6.09 0.41 12.29
N ILE A 206 7.02 1.37 12.24
CA ILE A 206 8.47 1.13 12.40
C ILE A 206 9.16 2.38 12.92
N VAL A 207 10.27 2.19 13.64
CA VAL A 207 11.13 3.30 14.04
C VAL A 207 11.55 4.13 12.83
N LYS A 208 11.47 5.44 12.95
CA LYS A 208 11.74 6.38 11.87
C LYS A 208 12.79 7.42 12.29
N PRO A 209 13.57 7.95 11.33
CA PRO A 209 14.45 9.09 11.60
C PRO A 209 13.64 10.33 12.03
N ALA A 210 14.25 11.18 12.86
CA ALA A 210 13.58 12.37 13.43
C ALA A 210 13.04 13.36 12.38
N TRP A 211 13.60 13.37 11.17
CA TRP A 211 13.14 14.23 10.08
C TRP A 211 11.95 13.67 9.28
N VAL A 212 11.52 12.44 9.56
CA VAL A 212 10.34 11.84 8.95
C VAL A 212 9.14 12.16 9.83
N GLU A 213 8.32 13.10 9.39
CA GLU A 213 7.16 13.57 10.15
C GLU A 213 6.01 12.56 10.17
N LEU A 214 5.77 11.86 9.06
CA LEU A 214 4.65 10.93 8.95
C LEU A 214 4.86 9.64 9.76
N ASP A 215 3.90 9.31 10.63
CA ASP A 215 3.80 8.02 11.31
C ASP A 215 3.16 6.94 10.40
N TYR A 216 2.20 7.35 9.58
CA TYR A 216 1.48 6.47 8.66
C TYR A 216 1.84 6.77 7.22
N LEU A 217 2.28 5.75 6.51
CA LEU A 217 2.65 5.83 5.09
C LEU A 217 1.45 5.42 4.22
N GLY A 218 0.78 6.40 3.60
CA GLY A 218 -0.32 6.15 2.67
C GLY A 218 0.11 5.32 1.47
N ILE A 219 -0.85 4.62 0.83
CA ILE A 219 -0.58 3.65 -0.24
C ILE A 219 0.19 4.30 -1.41
N GLN A 220 -0.16 5.52 -1.80
CA GLN A 220 0.57 6.22 -2.87
C GLN A 220 2.05 6.42 -2.53
N LYS A 221 2.36 6.86 -1.32
CA LYS A 221 3.75 7.03 -0.86
C LYS A 221 4.47 5.69 -0.73
N MET A 222 3.76 4.64 -0.28
CA MET A 222 4.28 3.28 -0.22
C MET A 222 4.70 2.77 -1.60
N LEU A 223 3.92 3.03 -2.65
CA LEU A 223 4.27 2.65 -4.02
C LEU A 223 5.51 3.40 -4.54
N PHE A 224 5.72 4.65 -4.14
CA PHE A 224 6.93 5.40 -4.49
C PHE A 224 8.23 4.78 -3.93
N GLU A 225 8.15 3.99 -2.86
CA GLU A 225 9.33 3.29 -2.31
C GLU A 225 9.86 2.19 -3.24
N THR A 226 9.05 1.71 -4.18
CA THR A 226 9.45 0.71 -5.19
C THR A 226 10.10 1.33 -6.43
N VAL A 227 10.07 2.67 -6.55
CA VAL A 227 10.51 3.40 -7.74
C VAL A 227 11.93 3.95 -7.54
N ASN A 228 12.68 4.04 -8.65
CA ASN A 228 13.96 4.72 -8.65
C ASN A 228 13.77 6.25 -8.56
N GLN A 229 14.04 6.82 -7.39
CA GLN A 229 13.89 8.26 -7.13
C GLN A 229 14.83 9.14 -7.97
N LYS A 230 15.88 8.56 -8.56
CA LYS A 230 16.82 9.25 -9.46
C LYS A 230 16.41 9.17 -10.94
N SER A 231 15.38 8.36 -11.27
CA SER A 231 14.85 8.28 -12.62
C SER A 231 14.04 9.52 -12.97
N LYS A 232 13.99 9.85 -14.27
CA LYS A 232 13.04 10.84 -14.80
C LYS A 232 11.61 10.36 -14.68
N ASP A 233 11.38 9.09 -14.97
CA ASP A 233 10.10 8.41 -14.76
C ASP A 233 10.07 7.79 -13.34
N LYS A 234 9.15 8.28 -12.51
CA LYS A 234 8.92 7.83 -11.13
C LYS A 234 7.57 7.13 -11.00
N THR A 235 7.09 6.54 -12.09
CA THR A 235 5.79 5.86 -12.11
C THR A 235 5.95 4.43 -11.56
N PRO A 236 5.24 4.06 -10.49
CA PRO A 236 5.17 2.67 -10.02
C PRO A 236 4.52 1.77 -11.09
N ILE A 237 4.71 0.45 -10.98
CA ILE A 237 4.02 -0.50 -11.85
C ILE A 237 2.51 -0.22 -11.78
N PRO A 238 1.86 0.08 -12.92
CA PRO A 238 0.49 0.58 -12.93
C PRO A 238 -0.51 -0.30 -12.17
N SER A 239 -0.50 -1.61 -12.42
CA SER A 239 -1.42 -2.57 -11.78
C SER A 239 -1.16 -2.78 -10.28
N MET A 240 0.03 -2.44 -9.77
CA MET A 240 0.41 -2.67 -8.37
C MET A 240 -0.46 -1.86 -7.41
N ALA A 241 -0.84 -0.65 -7.78
CA ALA A 241 -1.67 0.23 -6.98
C ALA A 241 -3.01 -0.42 -6.62
N ALA A 242 -3.73 -0.90 -7.61
CA ALA A 242 -5.01 -1.59 -7.43
C ALA A 242 -4.86 -2.88 -6.63
N MET A 243 -3.81 -3.68 -6.89
CA MET A 243 -3.55 -4.92 -6.16
C MET A 243 -3.23 -4.68 -4.69
N VAL A 244 -2.41 -3.68 -4.38
CA VAL A 244 -2.07 -3.32 -2.99
C VAL A 244 -3.29 -2.81 -2.25
N LEU A 245 -4.05 -1.89 -2.85
CA LEU A 245 -5.28 -1.38 -2.24
C LEU A 245 -6.27 -2.50 -1.95
N ASN A 246 -6.53 -3.37 -2.92
CA ASN A 246 -7.44 -4.50 -2.75
C ASN A 246 -6.98 -5.44 -1.63
N ALA A 247 -5.68 -5.73 -1.55
CA ALA A 247 -5.11 -6.56 -0.49
C ALA A 247 -5.26 -5.92 0.90
N VAL A 248 -5.09 -4.62 1.01
CA VAL A 248 -5.24 -3.85 2.26
C VAL A 248 -6.70 -3.85 2.71
N LEU A 249 -7.64 -3.50 1.82
CA LEU A 249 -9.07 -3.41 2.12
C LEU A 249 -9.67 -4.74 2.57
N GLN A 250 -9.21 -5.85 1.99
CA GLN A 250 -9.68 -7.20 2.33
C GLN A 250 -8.81 -7.91 3.37
N ASN A 251 -7.79 -7.24 3.90
CA ASN A 251 -6.79 -7.84 4.78
C ASN A 251 -6.21 -9.14 4.20
N ASN A 252 -5.96 -9.17 2.90
CA ASN A 252 -5.32 -10.27 2.19
C ASN A 252 -3.79 -10.14 2.19
N ARG A 253 -3.09 -11.14 1.62
CA ARG A 253 -1.65 -11.07 1.38
C ARG A 253 -1.31 -9.94 0.42
N TYR A 254 -0.25 -9.20 0.69
CA TYR A 254 0.27 -8.20 -0.24
C TYR A 254 0.75 -8.86 -1.54
N PRO A 255 0.68 -8.15 -2.69
CA PRO A 255 1.27 -8.64 -3.93
C PRO A 255 2.74 -8.99 -3.76
N ALA A 256 3.16 -10.14 -4.28
CA ALA A 256 4.58 -10.56 -4.20
C ALA A 256 5.52 -9.55 -4.90
N THR A 257 5.03 -8.90 -5.96
CA THR A 257 5.76 -7.84 -6.67
C THR A 257 6.10 -6.65 -5.79
N LEU A 258 5.22 -6.24 -4.86
CA LEU A 258 5.53 -5.18 -3.91
C LEU A 258 6.80 -5.48 -3.10
N TYR A 259 6.91 -6.71 -2.61
CA TYR A 259 8.07 -7.15 -1.83
C TYR A 259 9.33 -7.28 -2.68
N THR A 260 9.24 -7.98 -3.81
CA THR A 260 10.39 -8.19 -4.68
C THR A 260 10.94 -6.88 -5.24
N ASP A 261 10.09 -5.96 -5.65
CA ASP A 261 10.52 -4.65 -6.16
C ASP A 261 11.16 -3.79 -5.07
N THR A 262 10.63 -3.85 -3.84
CA THR A 262 11.27 -3.19 -2.69
C THR A 262 12.67 -3.74 -2.45
N LEU A 263 12.86 -5.07 -2.44
CA LEU A 263 14.19 -5.69 -2.28
C LEU A 263 15.13 -5.35 -3.44
N ILE A 264 14.63 -5.41 -4.68
CA ILE A 264 15.41 -5.04 -5.87
C ILE A 264 15.84 -3.58 -5.78
N ARG A 265 14.96 -2.70 -5.34
CA ARG A 265 15.28 -1.27 -5.19
C ARG A 265 16.38 -1.03 -4.17
N ILE A 266 16.28 -1.66 -3.00
CA ILE A 266 17.32 -1.58 -1.96
C ILE A 266 18.67 -2.06 -2.51
N ARG A 267 18.69 -3.19 -3.22
CA ARG A 267 19.92 -3.74 -3.79
C ARG A 267 20.52 -2.86 -4.88
N SER A 268 19.69 -2.32 -5.79
CA SER A 268 20.15 -1.44 -6.87
C SER A 268 20.67 -0.09 -6.36
N GLU A 269 20.26 0.30 -5.15
CA GLU A 269 20.71 1.50 -4.45
C GLU A 269 21.72 1.17 -3.32
N GLN A 270 22.43 0.05 -3.46
CA GLN A 270 23.55 -0.34 -2.58
C GLN A 270 23.16 -0.36 -1.07
N GLY A 271 22.03 -0.96 -0.76
CA GLY A 271 21.57 -1.07 0.62
C GLY A 271 20.95 0.19 1.19
N ASN A 272 20.47 1.10 0.38
CA ASN A 272 19.71 2.26 0.85
C ASN A 272 18.32 1.85 1.30
N ILE A 273 18.15 1.67 2.62
CA ILE A 273 16.88 1.27 3.24
C ILE A 273 16.24 2.51 3.86
N THR A 274 15.20 3.02 3.20
CA THR A 274 14.35 4.08 3.75
C THR A 274 13.42 3.53 4.83
N CYS A 275 12.84 4.40 5.64
CA CYS A 275 11.79 4.06 6.60
C CYS A 275 10.60 3.36 5.91
N GLY A 276 10.16 3.87 4.75
CA GLY A 276 9.06 3.28 3.99
C GLY A 276 9.39 1.87 3.47
N ARG A 277 10.61 1.65 2.94
CA ARG A 277 11.04 0.31 2.51
C ARG A 277 11.11 -0.68 3.66
N ALA A 278 11.63 -0.25 4.81
CA ALA A 278 11.67 -1.09 6.01
C ALA A 278 10.27 -1.44 6.51
N ALA A 279 9.35 -0.47 6.50
CA ALA A 279 7.94 -0.69 6.84
C ALA A 279 7.25 -1.69 5.91
N ILE A 280 7.45 -1.58 4.58
CA ILE A 280 6.93 -2.54 3.58
C ILE A 280 7.46 -3.94 3.86
N ILE A 281 8.78 -4.09 4.08
CA ILE A 281 9.41 -5.39 4.38
C ILE A 281 8.77 -6.01 5.62
N LYS A 282 8.66 -5.26 6.72
CA LYS A 282 8.05 -5.73 7.96
C LYS A 282 6.61 -6.17 7.73
N ALA A 283 5.78 -5.33 7.08
CA ALA A 283 4.37 -5.63 6.84
C ALA A 283 4.19 -6.89 5.98
N VAL A 284 5.03 -7.08 4.95
CA VAL A 284 4.97 -8.28 4.11
C VAL A 284 5.45 -9.52 4.88
N LEU A 285 6.52 -9.43 5.66
CA LEU A 285 6.98 -10.55 6.50
C LEU A 285 5.88 -10.99 7.48
N MET A 286 5.23 -10.04 8.16
CA MET A 286 4.13 -10.35 9.07
C MET A 286 2.94 -11.00 8.36
N LYS A 287 2.51 -10.46 7.22
CA LYS A 287 1.27 -10.89 6.55
C LYS A 287 1.46 -12.07 5.61
N ASN A 288 2.51 -12.06 4.79
CA ASN A 288 2.70 -13.07 3.75
C ASN A 288 3.45 -14.30 4.25
N TYR A 289 4.43 -14.09 5.15
CA TYR A 289 5.27 -15.13 5.72
C TYR A 289 4.87 -15.54 7.14
N ASN A 290 3.78 -14.97 7.67
CA ASN A 290 3.26 -15.27 9.02
C ASN A 290 4.31 -15.04 10.13
N TRP A 291 5.12 -14.01 9.99
CA TRP A 291 6.13 -13.67 11.01
C TRP A 291 5.42 -13.11 12.26
N LYS A 292 5.01 -14.01 13.15
CA LYS A 292 4.20 -13.69 14.35
C LYS A 292 4.91 -12.74 15.32
N GLU A 293 6.23 -12.76 15.36
CA GLU A 293 7.01 -11.88 16.22
C GLU A 293 7.20 -10.48 15.64
N GLY A 294 6.73 -10.21 14.42
CA GLY A 294 6.92 -8.94 13.74
C GLY A 294 6.47 -7.70 14.51
N GLU A 295 5.54 -7.84 15.44
CA GLU A 295 5.11 -6.76 16.35
C GLU A 295 6.24 -6.28 17.29
N LYS A 296 7.20 -7.16 17.63
CA LYS A 296 8.38 -6.82 18.45
C LYS A 296 9.45 -6.04 17.66
N PHE A 297 9.24 -5.82 16.36
CA PHE A 297 10.17 -5.20 15.44
C PHE A 297 9.71 -3.82 14.96
N MET A 298 9.04 -3.07 15.81
CA MET A 298 8.82 -1.64 15.57
C MET A 298 10.17 -0.88 15.61
N GLY A 299 11.10 -1.33 16.43
CA GLY A 299 12.47 -0.86 16.53
C GLY A 299 13.46 -1.98 16.65
N LEU A 300 14.66 -1.68 17.17
CA LEU A 300 15.69 -2.69 17.39
C LEU A 300 15.24 -3.71 18.44
N ASN A 301 15.15 -4.96 18.02
CA ASN A 301 14.96 -6.09 18.95
C ASN A 301 16.32 -6.70 19.29
N GLU A 302 16.82 -6.36 20.47
CA GLU A 302 18.13 -6.85 20.95
C GLU A 302 18.09 -8.34 21.32
N ASP A 303 16.94 -8.87 21.72
CA ASP A 303 16.79 -10.27 22.13
C ASP A 303 16.61 -11.25 20.97
N CYS A 304 16.43 -10.72 19.76
CA CYS A 304 16.23 -11.54 18.57
C CYS A 304 17.46 -12.43 18.30
N LYS A 305 17.19 -13.73 18.10
CA LYS A 305 18.19 -14.76 17.75
C LYS A 305 18.06 -15.26 16.32
N GLU A 306 17.15 -14.69 15.52
CA GLU A 306 17.02 -15.06 14.11
C GLU A 306 18.29 -14.68 13.35
N THR A 307 19.00 -15.69 12.83
CA THR A 307 20.33 -15.51 12.21
C THR A 307 20.35 -14.41 11.16
N ALA A 308 19.36 -14.35 10.26
CA ALA A 308 19.32 -13.35 9.21
C ALA A 308 19.20 -11.91 9.76
N TYR A 309 18.37 -11.69 10.78
CA TYR A 309 18.25 -10.40 11.44
C TYR A 309 19.54 -9.99 12.16
N VAL A 310 20.14 -10.93 12.90
CA VAL A 310 21.41 -10.71 13.60
C VAL A 310 22.54 -10.39 12.62
N LEU A 311 22.60 -11.07 11.46
CA LEU A 311 23.58 -10.79 10.41
C LEU A 311 23.40 -9.37 9.84
N GLY A 312 22.17 -8.89 9.68
CA GLY A 312 21.90 -7.50 9.29
C GLY A 312 22.44 -6.50 10.30
N ARG A 313 22.21 -6.74 11.60
CA ARG A 313 22.77 -5.95 12.70
C ARG A 313 24.31 -5.97 12.68
N LEU A 314 24.90 -7.16 12.55
CA LEU A 314 26.35 -7.34 12.49
C LEU A 314 26.97 -6.57 11.32
N PHE A 315 26.32 -6.59 10.14
CA PHE A 315 26.77 -5.84 8.99
C PHE A 315 26.77 -4.32 9.24
N ALA A 316 25.74 -3.78 9.89
CA ALA A 316 25.68 -2.38 10.27
C ALA A 316 26.81 -2.00 11.25
N VAL A 317 27.08 -2.84 12.25
CA VAL A 317 28.16 -2.61 13.21
C VAL A 317 29.53 -2.62 12.53
N LEU A 318 29.78 -3.54 11.60
CA LEU A 318 31.02 -3.58 10.82
C LEU A 318 31.18 -2.32 9.93
N GLU A 319 30.10 -1.79 9.37
CA GLU A 319 30.11 -0.51 8.67
C GLU A 319 30.42 0.66 9.62
N PHE A 320 29.85 0.68 10.81
CA PHE A 320 30.15 1.73 11.81
C PHE A 320 31.62 1.73 12.20
N ILE A 321 32.20 0.56 12.43
CA ILE A 321 33.64 0.40 12.74
C ILE A 321 34.50 0.96 11.59
N GLN A 322 34.12 0.70 10.34
CA GLN A 322 34.85 1.24 9.19
C GLN A 322 34.76 2.78 9.14
N ARG A 323 33.58 3.34 9.35
CA ARG A 323 33.36 4.79 9.36
C ARG A 323 34.10 5.48 10.50
N GLU A 324 34.11 4.86 11.69
CA GLU A 324 34.83 5.37 12.86
C GLU A 324 36.33 5.39 12.60
N ALA A 325 36.88 4.31 12.04
CA ALA A 325 38.32 4.21 11.73
C ALA A 325 38.76 5.10 10.56
N ASN A 326 37.82 5.58 9.72
CA ASN A 326 38.11 6.41 8.55
C ASN A 326 37.05 7.50 8.41
N PRO A 327 37.10 8.56 9.24
CA PRO A 327 36.19 9.68 9.12
C PRO A 327 36.23 10.30 7.73
N GLY A 328 35.05 10.62 7.16
CA GLY A 328 34.93 11.20 5.83
C GLY A 328 35.07 10.23 4.65
N ILE A 329 35.11 8.92 4.90
CA ILE A 329 35.13 7.93 3.81
C ILE A 329 33.92 8.05 2.90
N ASN A 330 34.15 8.13 1.57
CA ASN A 330 33.10 8.29 0.58
C ASN A 330 32.33 7.00 0.26
N ALA A 331 33.00 5.84 0.34
CA ALA A 331 32.42 4.54 0.05
C ALA A 331 32.71 3.57 1.19
N THR A 332 31.67 2.90 1.70
CA THR A 332 31.78 1.96 2.82
C THR A 332 31.66 0.51 2.34
N ILE A 333 31.74 -0.44 3.30
CA ILE A 333 31.46 -1.85 3.00
C ILE A 333 30.03 -2.04 2.46
N ARG A 334 29.10 -1.15 2.77
CA ARG A 334 27.74 -1.19 2.24
C ARG A 334 27.73 -1.09 0.71
N ASP A 335 28.45 -0.15 0.15
CA ASP A 335 28.47 0.09 -1.29
C ASP A 335 29.00 -1.11 -2.08
N ARG A 336 29.91 -1.87 -1.48
CA ARG A 336 30.57 -2.99 -2.14
C ARG A 336 30.01 -4.36 -1.81
N TYR A 337 29.61 -4.58 -0.55
CA TYR A 337 29.33 -5.92 -0.03
C TYR A 337 27.88 -6.15 0.38
N PHE A 338 27.04 -5.12 0.45
CA PHE A 338 25.67 -5.26 0.98
C PHE A 338 24.88 -6.37 0.28
N ASN A 339 24.89 -6.38 -1.04
CA ASN A 339 24.11 -7.35 -1.83
C ASN A 339 24.57 -8.79 -1.58
N SER A 340 25.89 -9.01 -1.54
CA SER A 340 26.46 -10.33 -1.30
C SER A 340 26.31 -10.75 0.17
N ALA A 341 26.46 -9.82 1.11
CA ALA A 341 26.23 -10.10 2.53
C ALA A 341 24.79 -10.50 2.82
N CYS A 342 23.85 -9.86 2.14
CA CYS A 342 22.40 -10.16 2.23
C CYS A 342 22.01 -11.47 1.51
N ALA A 343 22.72 -11.88 0.44
CA ALA A 343 22.35 -13.06 -0.33
C ALA A 343 23.17 -14.30 0.03
N THR A 344 24.47 -14.16 0.25
CA THR A 344 25.44 -15.24 0.45
C THR A 344 26.39 -14.93 1.61
N PRO A 345 25.91 -14.88 2.85
CA PRO A 345 26.69 -14.46 4.02
C PRO A 345 28.03 -15.19 4.19
N ALA A 346 28.07 -16.51 3.99
CA ALA A 346 29.26 -17.32 4.16
C ALA A 346 30.46 -16.87 3.31
N SER A 347 30.19 -16.29 2.12
CA SER A 347 31.26 -15.80 1.23
C SER A 347 31.81 -14.44 1.63
N VAL A 348 31.06 -13.65 2.41
CA VAL A 348 31.36 -12.24 2.65
C VAL A 348 31.77 -11.95 4.09
N PHE A 349 31.05 -12.49 5.08
CA PHE A 349 31.34 -12.17 6.49
C PHE A 349 32.74 -12.52 6.95
N PRO A 350 33.38 -13.64 6.55
CA PRO A 350 34.77 -13.88 6.87
C PRO A 350 35.72 -12.79 6.37
N ILE A 351 35.48 -12.24 5.20
CA ILE A 351 36.25 -11.13 4.64
C ILE A 351 36.06 -9.86 5.48
N LEU A 352 34.82 -9.53 5.81
CA LEU A 352 34.47 -8.34 6.58
C LEU A 352 35.06 -8.41 8.01
N ILE A 353 35.03 -9.58 8.65
CA ILE A 353 35.62 -9.80 9.98
C ILE A 353 37.14 -9.63 9.93
N LYS A 354 37.80 -10.09 8.87
CA LYS A 354 39.25 -9.87 8.68
C LYS A 354 39.55 -8.37 8.49
N LEU A 355 38.77 -7.66 7.67
CA LEU A 355 38.92 -6.21 7.45
C LEU A 355 38.69 -5.40 8.72
N LYS A 356 37.73 -5.80 9.56
CA LYS A 356 37.44 -5.18 10.86
C LYS A 356 38.71 -5.10 11.75
N ASN A 357 39.59 -6.11 11.73
CA ASN A 357 40.77 -6.14 12.61
C ASN A 357 41.73 -4.95 12.38
N SER A 358 41.90 -4.51 11.14
CA SER A 358 42.69 -3.33 10.81
C SER A 358 42.04 -2.04 11.27
N HIS A 359 40.70 -1.94 11.14
CA HIS A 359 39.96 -0.77 11.59
C HIS A 359 39.97 -0.65 13.11
N MET A 360 39.79 -1.75 13.83
CA MET A 360 39.82 -1.76 15.29
C MET A 360 41.19 -1.31 15.86
N LYS A 361 42.30 -1.66 15.20
CA LYS A 361 43.63 -1.15 15.58
C LYS A 361 43.77 0.37 15.41
N LYS A 362 43.12 0.96 14.42
CA LYS A 362 43.08 2.42 14.24
C LYS A 362 42.25 3.08 15.35
N ILE A 363 41.05 2.57 15.62
CA ILE A 363 40.16 3.07 16.68
C ILE A 363 40.84 3.01 18.02
N GLU A 364 41.57 1.93 18.33
CA GLU A 364 42.32 1.77 19.59
C GLU A 364 43.31 2.90 19.84
N ARG A 365 43.98 3.37 18.78
CA ARG A 365 44.97 4.46 18.88
C ARG A 365 44.33 5.81 19.22
N GLU A 366 43.07 6.00 18.80
CA GLU A 366 42.30 7.23 19.00
C GLU A 366 41.46 7.18 20.29
N SER A 367 40.84 6.05 20.59
CA SER A 367 39.96 5.84 21.73
C SER A 367 39.87 4.35 22.13
N ALA A 368 40.54 3.97 23.22
CA ALA A 368 40.43 2.63 23.76
C ALA A 368 39.00 2.28 24.22
N GLY A 369 38.25 3.27 24.74
CA GLY A 369 36.86 3.09 25.16
C GLY A 369 35.92 2.74 23.98
N THR A 370 36.08 3.42 22.84
CA THR A 370 35.32 3.13 21.62
C THR A 370 35.62 1.74 21.08
N LYS A 371 36.88 1.29 21.12
CA LYS A 371 37.25 -0.08 20.77
C LYS A 371 36.52 -1.10 21.64
N VAL A 372 36.57 -0.95 22.97
CA VAL A 372 35.92 -1.86 23.93
C VAL A 372 34.41 -1.92 23.70
N TYR A 373 33.78 -0.78 23.41
CA TYR A 373 32.34 -0.72 23.05
C TYR A 373 32.03 -1.60 21.84
N TYR A 374 32.74 -1.43 20.73
CA TYR A 374 32.52 -2.25 19.55
C TYR A 374 32.87 -3.73 19.74
N GLU A 375 33.89 -4.06 20.51
CA GLU A 375 34.23 -5.45 20.82
C GLU A 375 33.10 -6.14 21.60
N LYS A 376 32.55 -5.50 22.61
CA LYS A 376 31.39 -6.03 23.36
C LYS A 376 30.18 -6.28 22.43
N LEU A 377 29.85 -5.31 21.58
CA LEU A 377 28.73 -5.42 20.66
C LEU A 377 28.95 -6.53 19.62
N LEU A 378 30.16 -6.66 19.09
CA LEU A 378 30.50 -7.75 18.16
C LEU A 378 30.42 -9.12 18.84
N THR A 379 30.92 -9.25 20.06
CA THR A 379 30.87 -10.49 20.84
C THR A 379 29.43 -10.91 21.09
N GLU A 380 28.58 -9.97 21.48
CA GLU A 380 27.14 -10.22 21.65
C GLU A 380 26.47 -10.74 20.35
N LEU A 381 26.70 -10.06 19.23
CA LEU A 381 26.06 -10.43 17.96
C LEU A 381 26.59 -11.76 17.42
N ILE A 382 27.89 -12.00 17.48
CA ILE A 382 28.48 -13.25 17.01
C ILE A 382 28.02 -14.41 17.90
N GLY A 383 27.99 -14.23 19.23
CA GLY A 383 27.48 -15.24 20.15
C GLY A 383 26.04 -15.66 19.91
N LYS A 384 25.18 -14.74 19.43
CA LYS A 384 23.81 -15.08 19.04
C LYS A 384 23.76 -15.99 17.79
N ILE A 385 24.71 -15.88 16.87
CA ILE A 385 24.82 -16.72 15.68
C ILE A 385 25.34 -18.11 16.04
N GLU A 386 26.35 -18.20 16.88
CA GLU A 386 27.01 -19.46 17.29
C GLU A 386 26.11 -20.36 18.13
N LEU A 387 25.21 -19.77 18.93
CA LEU A 387 24.29 -20.50 19.80
C LEU A 387 23.09 -21.14 19.06
N SER A 388 22.96 -20.94 17.76
CA SER A 388 21.91 -21.62 16.99
C SER A 388 22.35 -23.06 16.72
N GLU A 389 21.67 -24.03 17.33
CA GLU A 389 22.00 -25.48 17.26
C GLU A 389 21.99 -26.05 15.82
N LYS A 390 21.50 -25.34 14.85
CA LYS A 390 21.35 -25.77 13.46
C LYS A 390 22.39 -25.25 12.49
N MET A 391 23.23 -24.29 12.88
CA MET A 391 24.19 -23.65 11.98
C MET A 391 25.62 -23.70 12.52
N GLN A 392 26.48 -24.43 11.82
CA GLN A 392 27.91 -24.35 11.99
C GLN A 392 28.49 -23.19 11.17
N GLY A 393 28.26 -21.93 11.60
CA GLY A 393 28.80 -20.75 10.94
C GLY A 393 27.79 -19.93 10.15
N PHE A 394 28.27 -19.16 9.18
CA PHE A 394 27.42 -18.30 8.34
C PHE A 394 26.66 -19.11 7.30
N PRO A 395 25.34 -18.79 7.05
CA PRO A 395 24.56 -19.47 6.02
C PRO A 395 25.18 -19.24 4.64
N SER A 396 25.19 -20.29 3.81
CA SER A 396 25.67 -20.20 2.43
C SER A 396 24.80 -19.30 1.58
N ARG A 397 23.48 -19.31 1.84
CA ARG A 397 22.48 -18.50 1.11
C ARG A 397 21.31 -18.14 2.03
N LEU A 398 20.75 -16.93 1.84
CA LEU A 398 19.50 -16.51 2.47
C LEU A 398 18.36 -16.54 1.45
N SER A 399 17.20 -17.05 1.88
CA SER A 399 15.93 -16.95 1.15
C SER A 399 15.45 -15.50 1.05
N LEU A 400 14.45 -15.22 0.21
CA LEU A 400 13.88 -13.85 0.11
C LEU A 400 13.31 -13.37 1.45
N GLU A 401 12.67 -14.25 2.22
CA GLU A 401 12.20 -13.95 3.56
C GLU A 401 13.36 -13.52 4.48
N GLU A 402 14.41 -14.34 4.54
CA GLU A 402 15.60 -14.07 5.36
C GLU A 402 16.34 -12.81 4.92
N GLN A 403 16.38 -12.52 3.62
CA GLN A 403 16.96 -11.27 3.11
C GLN A 403 16.18 -10.04 3.60
N GLY A 404 14.85 -10.11 3.68
CA GLY A 404 14.06 -9.06 4.31
C GLY A 404 14.36 -8.90 5.79
N LYS A 405 14.51 -9.98 6.55
CA LYS A 405 14.92 -9.94 7.96
C LYS A 405 16.31 -9.36 8.13
N PHE A 406 17.26 -9.70 7.25
CA PHE A 406 18.58 -9.08 7.21
C PHE A 406 18.50 -7.56 7.03
N MET A 407 17.72 -7.12 6.05
CA MET A 407 17.54 -5.69 5.76
C MET A 407 16.92 -4.94 6.94
N LEU A 408 15.96 -5.54 7.64
CA LEU A 408 15.38 -4.96 8.87
C LEU A 408 16.41 -4.89 10.00
N GLY A 409 17.21 -5.93 10.21
CA GLY A 409 18.25 -5.92 11.23
C GLY A 409 19.29 -4.82 10.99
N TYR A 410 19.68 -4.63 9.73
CA TYR A 410 20.57 -3.54 9.34
C TYR A 410 19.91 -2.17 9.59
N TYR A 411 18.68 -1.97 9.14
CA TYR A 411 17.94 -0.73 9.31
C TYR A 411 17.79 -0.36 10.80
N HIS A 412 17.32 -1.26 11.63
CA HIS A 412 17.11 -1.02 13.06
C HIS A 412 18.42 -0.68 13.78
N GLN A 413 19.50 -1.39 13.46
CA GLN A 413 20.82 -1.13 14.07
C GLN A 413 21.35 0.26 13.66
N VAL A 414 21.07 0.70 12.42
CA VAL A 414 21.40 2.04 11.95
C VAL A 414 20.59 3.09 12.69
N GLN A 415 19.26 2.91 12.83
CA GLN A 415 18.42 3.85 13.56
C GLN A 415 18.84 4.00 15.03
N LYS A 416 19.17 2.90 15.69
CA LYS A 416 19.63 2.90 17.09
C LYS A 416 20.84 3.82 17.33
N ARG A 417 21.73 3.93 16.36
CA ARG A 417 22.89 4.84 16.46
C ARG A 417 22.49 6.31 16.54
N TYR A 418 21.35 6.69 15.93
CA TYR A 418 20.87 8.07 15.84
C TYR A 418 19.78 8.40 16.87
N GLU A 419 19.35 7.42 17.67
CA GLU A 419 18.49 7.71 18.81
C GLU A 419 19.25 8.62 19.78
N LYS A 420 18.65 9.76 20.13
CA LYS A 420 19.16 10.62 21.20
C LYS A 420 19.20 9.78 22.47
N LYS A 421 20.38 9.70 23.12
CA LYS A 421 20.43 9.20 24.49
C LYS A 421 19.56 10.13 25.31
N GLU A 422 18.44 9.62 25.82
CA GLU A 422 17.72 10.34 26.87
C GLU A 422 18.73 10.52 28.01
N GLU A 423 19.05 11.77 28.32
CA GLU A 423 19.84 12.09 29.51
C GLU A 423 19.05 11.56 30.71
N LYS A 424 19.63 10.52 31.36
CA LYS A 424 19.13 9.99 32.63
C LYS A 424 19.55 10.92 33.75
#